data_c4e0e94763c5f5c2a1ec7b0b02ffeb7a
#
_entry.id   c4e0e94763c5f5c2a1ec7b0b02ffeb7a
#
_cell.length_a   1.000
_cell.length_b   1.000
_cell.length_c   1.000
_cell.angle_alpha   90.00
_cell.angle_beta   90.00
_cell.angle_gamma   90.00
#
_symmetry.space_group_name_H-M   'P 1'
#
loop_
_entity.id
_entity.type
_entity.pdbx_description
1 polymer ?
#
loop_
_entity_poly.entity_id
_entity_poly.type
_entity_poly.pdbx_seq_one_letter_code
_entity_poly.pdbx_strand_id
1 'polypeptide(L)'
;FEGIEGEAVNALGENNHKESDGHRAIWTDVGMAIKGRGNWGHIAILDHPDNIAFPSPWRIDSQLGIGPSRQILGDYRISKGSKTTERYRLVIYSGDLNPDKLKSQWKTFSKE
;
A
#
# COMPACT_ATOMS: atom_id res chain seq x y z
N PHE A 1 -12.27 -4.18 -8.48
CA PHE A 1 -11.48 -4.68 -9.64
C PHE A 1 -11.95 -6.04 -10.16
N GLU A 2 -13.13 -6.49 -9.76
CA GLU A 2 -13.66 -7.76 -10.23
C GLU A 2 -13.76 -7.77 -11.75
N GLY A 3 -13.23 -8.84 -12.39
CA GLY A 3 -13.21 -8.97 -13.83
C GLY A 3 -12.13 -8.15 -14.53
N ILE A 4 -11.28 -7.46 -13.79
CA ILE A 4 -10.19 -6.65 -14.33
C ILE A 4 -8.86 -7.36 -14.05
N GLU A 5 -7.99 -7.44 -15.06
CA GLU A 5 -6.64 -7.95 -14.86
C GLU A 5 -5.84 -7.00 -13.98
N GLY A 6 -5.34 -7.51 -12.86
CA GLY A 6 -4.61 -6.69 -11.92
C GLY A 6 -3.80 -7.50 -10.92
N GLU A 7 -2.93 -6.81 -10.18
CA GLU A 7 -2.01 -7.42 -9.23
C GLU A 7 -1.68 -6.45 -8.11
N ALA A 8 -1.65 -6.95 -6.87
CA ALA A 8 -1.15 -6.21 -5.72
C ALA A 8 0.22 -6.78 -5.32
N VAL A 9 1.20 -5.91 -5.08
CA VAL A 9 2.57 -6.30 -4.68
C VAL A 9 3.02 -5.40 -3.56
N ASN A 10 3.59 -5.97 -2.50
CA ASN A 10 4.15 -5.18 -1.41
C ASN A 10 5.68 -5.05 -1.52
N ALA A 11 6.27 -4.27 -0.62
CA ALA A 11 7.71 -4.01 -0.60
C ALA A 11 8.57 -5.27 -0.41
N LEU A 12 7.98 -6.35 0.10
CA LEU A 12 8.67 -7.64 0.29
C LEU A 12 8.59 -8.52 -0.96
N GLY A 13 7.91 -8.05 -2.02
CA GLY A 13 7.72 -8.83 -3.24
C GLY A 13 6.60 -9.86 -3.17
N GLU A 14 5.77 -9.81 -2.11
CA GLU A 14 4.64 -10.72 -1.95
C GLU A 14 3.47 -10.25 -2.82
N ASN A 15 2.82 -11.20 -3.50
CA ASN A 15 1.81 -10.93 -4.50
C ASN A 15 0.40 -11.27 -4.00
N ASN A 16 -0.53 -10.34 -4.20
CA ASN A 16 -1.96 -10.54 -4.05
C ASN A 16 -2.41 -10.98 -2.65
N HIS A 17 -3.70 -11.20 -2.50
CA HIS A 17 -4.34 -11.49 -1.23
C HIS A 17 -3.69 -12.65 -0.47
N LYS A 18 -3.46 -13.78 -1.14
CA LYS A 18 -2.99 -14.99 -0.45
C LYS A 18 -1.61 -14.85 0.17
N GLU A 19 -0.72 -14.09 -0.47
CA GLU A 19 0.66 -13.96 0.01
C GLU A 19 0.84 -12.75 0.93
N SER A 20 0.11 -11.67 0.70
CA SER A 20 0.42 -10.37 1.31
C SER A 20 -0.58 -9.87 2.34
N ASP A 21 -1.81 -10.41 2.36
CA ASP A 21 -2.82 -9.93 3.31
C ASP A 21 -2.38 -10.11 4.76
N GLY A 22 -2.49 -9.05 5.55
CA GLY A 22 -2.12 -9.04 6.96
C GLY A 22 -0.63 -8.81 7.22
N HIS A 23 0.20 -8.79 6.17
CA HIS A 23 1.64 -8.63 6.34
C HIS A 23 2.05 -7.15 6.44
N ARG A 24 3.15 -6.91 7.16
CA ARG A 24 3.72 -5.57 7.31
C ARG A 24 4.60 -5.24 6.10
N ALA A 25 4.49 -4.01 5.61
CA ALA A 25 5.34 -3.55 4.51
C ALA A 25 5.39 -2.02 4.51
N ILE A 26 6.47 -1.46 3.98
CA ILE A 26 6.63 -0.01 3.89
C ILE A 26 5.84 0.60 2.74
N TRP A 27 5.45 -0.20 1.76
CA TRP A 27 4.52 0.22 0.71
C TRP A 27 3.80 -0.98 0.11
N THR A 28 2.65 -0.70 -0.50
CA THR A 28 1.91 -1.67 -1.31
C THR A 28 1.47 -0.97 -2.59
N ASP A 29 1.65 -1.66 -3.71
CA ASP A 29 1.28 -1.20 -5.04
C ASP A 29 0.14 -2.06 -5.57
N VAL A 30 -0.87 -1.43 -6.15
CA VAL A 30 -1.88 -2.12 -6.93
C VAL A 30 -1.80 -1.65 -8.37
N GLY A 31 -1.63 -2.58 -9.28
CA GLY A 31 -1.58 -2.32 -10.71
C GLY A 31 -2.72 -3.00 -11.44
N MET A 32 -3.15 -2.43 -12.53
CA MET A 32 -4.19 -3.00 -13.36
C MET A 32 -4.00 -2.63 -14.82
N ALA A 33 -4.48 -3.50 -15.71
CA ALA A 33 -4.51 -3.22 -17.14
C ALA A 33 -5.47 -2.07 -17.40
N ILE A 34 -5.03 -1.08 -18.17
CA ILE A 34 -5.88 0.05 -18.58
C ILE A 34 -6.53 -0.30 -19.90
N LYS A 35 -7.86 -0.42 -19.88
CA LYS A 35 -8.64 -0.78 -21.06
C LYS A 35 -8.37 0.23 -22.20
N GLY A 36 -8.00 -0.30 -23.36
CA GLY A 36 -7.77 0.49 -24.56
C GLY A 36 -6.39 1.14 -24.67
N ARG A 37 -5.52 0.98 -23.66
CA ARG A 37 -4.19 1.61 -23.67
C ARG A 37 -3.02 0.66 -23.91
N GLY A 38 -3.24 -0.64 -23.70
CA GLY A 38 -2.18 -1.63 -23.89
C GLY A 38 -1.07 -1.60 -22.83
N ASN A 39 -1.22 -0.83 -21.76
CA ASN A 39 -0.29 -0.78 -20.65
C ASN A 39 -1.02 -0.81 -19.31
N TRP A 40 -0.27 -0.88 -18.22
CA TRP A 40 -0.80 -0.92 -16.87
C TRP A 40 -0.72 0.44 -16.20
N GLY A 41 -1.66 0.70 -15.31
CA GLY A 41 -1.62 1.82 -14.38
C GLY A 41 -1.45 1.31 -12.97
N HIS A 42 -0.75 2.07 -12.13
CA HIS A 42 -0.45 1.71 -10.76
C HIS A 42 -0.83 2.82 -9.79
N ILE A 43 -1.29 2.39 -8.62
CA ILE A 43 -1.42 3.26 -7.44
C ILE A 43 -0.67 2.56 -6.32
N ALA A 44 0.35 3.22 -5.78
CA ALA A 44 1.07 2.72 -4.62
C ALA A 44 0.80 3.61 -3.43
N ILE A 45 0.68 3.00 -2.26
CA ILE A 45 0.55 3.72 -0.99
C ILE A 45 1.82 3.48 -0.18
N LEU A 46 2.49 4.56 0.22
CA LEU A 46 3.71 4.52 1.00
C LEU A 46 3.40 4.87 2.45
N ASP A 47 3.91 4.06 3.38
CA ASP A 47 3.74 4.26 4.82
C ASP A 47 4.84 5.17 5.36
N HIS A 48 4.54 5.99 6.38
CA HIS A 48 5.52 6.89 6.96
C HIS A 48 6.09 6.31 8.26
N PRO A 49 7.42 6.46 8.51
CA PRO A 49 8.04 5.93 9.74
C PRO A 49 7.45 6.47 11.04
N ASP A 50 6.83 7.65 11.00
CA ASP A 50 6.22 8.24 12.19
C ASP A 50 4.82 7.68 12.49
N ASN A 51 4.25 6.89 11.60
CA ASN A 51 2.96 6.25 11.86
C ASN A 51 3.10 5.25 13.00
N ILE A 52 2.09 5.19 13.87
CA ILE A 52 2.16 4.39 15.12
C ILE A 52 2.47 2.91 14.85
N ALA A 53 1.88 2.34 13.80
CA ALA A 53 2.03 0.92 13.50
C ALA A 53 3.13 0.63 12.47
N PHE A 54 3.98 1.59 12.16
CA PHE A 54 4.99 1.44 11.11
C PHE A 54 5.95 0.26 11.36
N PRO A 55 6.28 -0.57 10.37
CA PRO A 55 5.58 -0.65 9.10
C PRO A 55 4.19 -1.26 9.29
N SER A 56 3.19 -0.59 8.74
CA SER A 56 1.80 -0.99 8.96
C SER A 56 1.50 -2.34 8.34
N PRO A 57 0.66 -3.16 9.00
CA PRO A 57 0.09 -4.33 8.35
C PRO A 57 -0.98 -3.87 7.36
N TRP A 58 -1.16 -4.63 6.28
CA TRP A 58 -2.04 -4.25 5.18
C TRP A 58 -3.18 -5.22 5.01
N ARG A 59 -4.36 -4.71 4.76
CA ARG A 59 -5.46 -5.50 4.20
C ARG A 59 -5.34 -5.49 2.69
N ILE A 60 -5.29 -6.68 2.14
CA ILE A 60 -5.27 -6.90 0.69
C ILE A 60 -6.41 -7.87 0.42
N ASP A 61 -7.47 -7.43 -0.23
CA ASP A 61 -8.60 -8.31 -0.51
C ASP A 61 -8.48 -9.00 -1.88
N SER A 62 -9.35 -9.97 -2.14
CA SER A 62 -9.33 -10.73 -3.38
C SER A 62 -9.71 -9.92 -4.61
N GLN A 63 -10.25 -8.73 -4.43
CA GLN A 63 -10.61 -7.80 -5.50
C GLN A 63 -9.59 -6.66 -5.64
N LEU A 64 -8.40 -6.82 -5.03
CA LEU A 64 -7.30 -5.87 -5.07
C LEU A 64 -7.59 -4.53 -4.36
N GLY A 65 -8.51 -4.54 -3.39
CA GLY A 65 -8.61 -3.44 -2.44
C GLY A 65 -7.42 -3.51 -1.49
N ILE A 66 -6.74 -2.39 -1.28
CA ILE A 66 -5.59 -2.32 -0.39
C ILE A 66 -5.77 -1.20 0.64
N GLY A 67 -5.24 -1.41 1.84
CA GLY A 67 -5.25 -0.37 2.87
C GLY A 67 -4.36 -0.70 4.04
N PRO A 68 -3.63 0.28 4.56
CA PRO A 68 -2.91 0.09 5.81
C PRO A 68 -3.93 -0.04 6.95
N SER A 69 -3.76 -1.04 7.80
CA SER A 69 -4.80 -1.41 8.76
C SER A 69 -4.21 -1.84 10.10
N ARG A 70 -3.88 -0.88 10.94
CA ARG A 70 -3.28 -1.18 12.26
C ARG A 70 -4.18 -2.01 13.16
N GLN A 71 -5.50 -2.05 12.90
CA GLN A 71 -6.43 -2.89 13.65
C GLN A 71 -6.11 -4.38 13.54
N ILE A 72 -5.34 -4.80 12.52
CA ILE A 72 -4.87 -6.18 12.40
C ILE A 72 -4.05 -6.60 13.63
N LEU A 73 -3.36 -5.64 14.26
CA LEU A 73 -2.54 -5.87 15.44
C LEU A 73 -3.37 -5.97 16.72
N GLY A 74 -4.67 -5.73 16.64
CA GLY A 74 -5.58 -5.74 17.76
C GLY A 74 -6.29 -4.41 17.93
N ASP A 75 -7.14 -4.32 18.94
CA ASP A 75 -7.88 -3.11 19.23
C ASP A 75 -6.94 -1.99 19.67
N TYR A 76 -7.32 -0.76 19.34
CA TYR A 76 -6.63 0.42 19.83
C TYR A 76 -7.65 1.48 20.25
N ARG A 77 -7.19 2.44 21.03
CA ARG A 77 -8.06 3.46 21.59
C ARG A 77 -7.45 4.84 21.38
N ILE A 78 -8.32 5.80 21.01
CA ILE A 78 -7.97 7.21 20.98
C ILE A 78 -8.75 7.87 22.11
N SER A 79 -8.02 8.41 23.11
CA SER A 79 -8.65 9.01 24.28
C SER A 79 -9.40 10.30 23.91
N LYS A 80 -10.48 10.59 24.65
CA LYS A 80 -11.23 11.82 24.47
C LYS A 80 -10.31 13.04 24.60
N GLY A 81 -10.38 13.98 23.67
CA GLY A 81 -9.54 15.15 23.63
C GLY A 81 -8.18 14.96 22.98
N SER A 82 -7.81 13.71 22.68
CA SER A 82 -6.58 13.36 21.96
C SER A 82 -6.85 13.22 20.47
N LYS A 83 -5.78 13.24 19.68
CA LYS A 83 -5.84 12.97 18.24
C LYS A 83 -4.70 12.05 17.84
N THR A 84 -4.90 11.33 16.73
CA THR A 84 -3.89 10.54 16.07
C THR A 84 -3.73 11.08 14.64
N THR A 85 -2.49 11.19 14.19
CA THR A 85 -2.18 11.59 12.82
C THR A 85 -1.36 10.48 12.16
N GLU A 86 -1.84 10.04 11.02
CA GLU A 86 -1.14 9.07 10.18
C GLU A 86 -0.83 9.74 8.85
N ARG A 87 0.35 9.47 8.30
CA ARG A 87 0.78 10.07 7.04
C ARG A 87 1.07 9.00 6.00
N TYR A 88 0.53 9.20 4.80
CA TYR A 88 0.72 8.30 3.68
C TYR A 88 1.00 9.12 2.43
N ARG A 89 1.70 8.53 1.48
CA ARG A 89 1.88 9.13 0.16
C ARG A 89 1.35 8.19 -0.90
N LEU A 90 0.56 8.72 -1.82
CA LEU A 90 0.11 8.00 -2.99
C LEU A 90 1.05 8.30 -4.15
N VAL A 91 1.48 7.27 -4.85
CA VAL A 91 2.28 7.39 -6.07
C VAL A 91 1.49 6.75 -7.20
N ILE A 92 1.19 7.53 -8.22
CA ILE A 92 0.41 7.08 -9.38
C ILE A 92 1.34 7.09 -10.59
N TYR A 93 1.43 5.96 -11.28
CA TYR A 93 2.31 5.84 -12.44
C TYR A 93 1.76 4.79 -13.41
N SER A 94 2.31 4.76 -14.62
CA SER A 94 1.93 3.80 -15.66
C SER A 94 3.13 2.94 -16.06
N GLY A 95 2.86 1.84 -16.73
CA GLY A 95 3.88 0.92 -17.21
C GLY A 95 4.05 -0.27 -16.28
N ASP A 96 5.27 -0.82 -16.24
CA ASP A 96 5.58 -1.97 -15.40
C ASP A 96 5.71 -1.58 -13.93
N LEU A 97 5.45 -2.54 -13.04
CA LEU A 97 5.76 -2.36 -11.61
C LEU A 97 7.22 -1.91 -11.46
N ASN A 98 7.44 -0.87 -10.68
CA ASN A 98 8.77 -0.29 -10.52
C ASN A 98 9.16 -0.17 -9.04
N PRO A 99 9.63 -1.27 -8.41
CA PRO A 99 10.03 -1.25 -7.00
C PRO A 99 11.14 -0.26 -6.68
N ASP A 100 12.08 -0.05 -7.59
CA ASP A 100 13.18 0.90 -7.38
C ASP A 100 12.66 2.34 -7.27
N LYS A 101 11.71 2.71 -8.12
CA LYS A 101 11.04 4.00 -8.05
C LYS A 101 10.32 4.18 -6.72
N LEU A 102 9.59 3.15 -6.28
CA LEU A 102 8.84 3.18 -5.03
C LEU A 102 9.77 3.28 -3.84
N LYS A 103 10.88 2.55 -3.85
CA LYS A 103 11.91 2.64 -2.82
C LYS A 103 12.50 4.04 -2.74
N SER A 104 12.82 4.65 -3.87
CA SER A 104 13.34 6.02 -3.95
C SER A 104 12.34 7.04 -3.44
N GLN A 105 11.08 6.93 -3.86
CA GLN A 105 9.99 7.79 -3.39
C GLN A 105 9.79 7.64 -1.89
N TRP A 106 9.83 6.42 -1.38
CA TRP A 106 9.68 6.17 0.05
C TRP A 106 10.81 6.80 0.86
N LYS A 107 12.06 6.69 0.40
CA LYS A 107 13.21 7.31 1.09
C LYS A 107 13.04 8.82 1.21
N THR A 108 12.55 9.48 0.18
CA THR A 108 12.28 10.92 0.20
C THR A 108 11.13 11.23 1.17
N PHE A 109 10.03 10.51 1.05
CA PHE A 109 8.86 10.69 1.91
C PHE A 109 9.18 10.47 3.39
N SER A 110 9.99 9.47 3.70
CA SER A 110 10.33 9.10 5.08
C SER A 110 11.06 10.21 5.85
N LYS A 111 11.61 11.18 5.13
CA LYS A 111 12.34 12.32 5.71
C LYS A 111 11.48 13.56 5.90
N GLU A 112 10.24 13.52 5.45
CA GLU A 112 9.32 14.67 5.50
C GLU A 112 8.57 14.83 6.82
#